data_f97d8a9bd11c5ef4d85c0d80745b0d2e
#
_entry.id   f97d8a9bd11c5ef4d85c0d80745b0d2e
#
_cell.length_a   1.000
_cell.length_b   1.000
_cell.length_c   1.000
_cell.angle_alpha   90.00
_cell.angle_beta   90.00
_cell.angle_gamma   90.00
#
_symmetry.space_group_name_H-M   'P 1'
#
loop_
_entity.id
_entity.type
_entity.pdbx_description
1 polymer ?
#
loop_
_entity_poly.entity_id
_entity_poly.type
_entity_poly.pdbx_seq_one_letter_code
_entity_poly.pdbx_strand_id
1 'polypeptide(L)'
;MALPRQFRRLRLGLVGFGDVARRSLELLLSRSSQQHGPRLIVVGRTAAQRIAPQIRPAFFSGRHSALGFDLDHRHCVRRITPILQAAIIYLPTAEPKTAEAKTVNVDRRARDLACGLRACQVAMPLVYLSTTGVYGNHHGAEVSETSRCQTRQPRSLRRLDAEQALRPLGAHVLRVPGIYDSHERLPIARLRAQQPALRQEDDVFTNHIHADDLARIALIALFRGKPGRITNAVDETDMRMADYFDAVADAIGLARPPRVSREEMKSLAAQGTVHPMMMGFLAESRRVKSTRVLRELRAHLQYPTVDHTLRELKSQSHVTPSPTNA
;
A
#
# COMPACT_ATOMS: atom_id res chain seq x y z
N MET A 1 -8.04 15.81 -13.55
CA MET A 1 -9.23 16.23 -12.77
C MET A 1 -8.78 17.34 -11.84
N ALA A 2 -9.40 18.54 -11.92
CA ALA A 2 -9.06 19.65 -11.03
C ALA A 2 -9.50 19.34 -9.58
N LEU A 3 -8.71 19.79 -8.59
CA LEU A 3 -9.09 19.63 -7.19
C LEU A 3 -10.37 20.42 -6.87
N PRO A 4 -11.34 19.84 -6.12
CA PRO A 4 -12.51 20.57 -5.67
C PRO A 4 -12.13 21.85 -4.91
N ARG A 5 -12.91 22.94 -5.08
CA ARG A 5 -12.58 24.27 -4.51
C ARG A 5 -12.30 24.24 -3.00
N GLN A 6 -13.05 23.45 -2.25
CA GLN A 6 -12.89 23.29 -0.79
C GLN A 6 -11.53 22.76 -0.37
N PHE A 7 -10.83 22.00 -1.25
CA PHE A 7 -9.51 21.43 -0.93
C PHE A 7 -8.32 22.32 -1.34
N ARG A 8 -8.55 23.41 -2.08
CA ARG A 8 -7.46 24.25 -2.61
C ARG A 8 -6.69 25.04 -1.55
N ARG A 9 -7.27 25.24 -0.38
CA ARG A 9 -6.66 26.01 0.74
C ARG A 9 -6.39 25.17 1.97
N LEU A 10 -6.69 23.87 1.95
CA LEU A 10 -6.52 22.99 3.09
C LEU A 10 -5.03 22.66 3.35
N ARG A 11 -4.72 22.37 4.61
CA ARG A 11 -3.48 21.71 5.00
C ARG A 11 -3.69 20.20 4.91
N LEU A 12 -3.13 19.61 3.85
CA LEU A 12 -3.23 18.18 3.56
C LEU A 12 -1.98 17.46 4.04
N GLY A 13 -2.14 16.56 4.99
CA GLY A 13 -1.09 15.68 5.49
C GLY A 13 -0.95 14.39 4.67
N LEU A 14 0.27 14.07 4.26
CA LEU A 14 0.68 12.74 3.79
C LEU A 14 1.50 12.12 4.93
N VAL A 15 0.83 11.30 5.76
CA VAL A 15 1.38 10.77 7.01
C VAL A 15 1.94 9.38 6.80
N GLY A 16 3.26 9.22 6.94
CA GLY A 16 3.98 8.02 6.54
C GLY A 16 4.50 8.12 5.11
N PHE A 17 5.57 8.92 4.92
CA PHE A 17 6.06 9.27 3.58
C PHE A 17 6.93 8.16 2.97
N GLY A 18 6.29 7.13 2.46
CA GLY A 18 6.86 6.05 1.66
C GLY A 18 6.64 6.25 0.16
N ASP A 19 6.82 5.20 -0.65
CA ASP A 19 6.71 5.25 -2.11
C ASP A 19 5.31 5.68 -2.59
N VAL A 20 4.24 5.04 -2.13
CA VAL A 20 2.86 5.41 -2.54
C VAL A 20 2.52 6.85 -2.15
N ALA A 21 2.99 7.32 -0.97
CA ALA A 21 2.81 8.71 -0.55
C ALA A 21 3.59 9.68 -1.45
N ARG A 22 4.81 9.30 -1.90
CA ARG A 22 5.59 10.06 -2.87
C ARG A 22 4.86 10.21 -4.21
N ARG A 23 4.32 9.10 -4.75
CA ARG A 23 3.49 9.12 -5.98
C ARG A 23 2.27 10.02 -5.82
N SER A 24 1.61 9.97 -4.66
CA SER A 24 0.48 10.88 -4.34
C SER A 24 0.92 12.34 -4.29
N LEU A 25 2.10 12.64 -3.74
CA LEU A 25 2.68 13.98 -3.74
C LEU A 25 2.92 14.48 -5.17
N GLU A 26 3.55 13.69 -6.01
CA GLU A 26 3.82 14.00 -7.42
C GLU A 26 2.53 14.30 -8.19
N LEU A 27 1.49 13.47 -8.00
CA LEU A 27 0.18 13.70 -8.60
C LEU A 27 -0.50 15.00 -8.10
N LEU A 28 -0.30 15.37 -6.86
CA LEU A 28 -0.84 16.62 -6.32
C LEU A 28 -0.09 17.83 -6.87
N LEU A 29 1.23 17.77 -6.98
CA LEU A 29 2.05 18.87 -7.50
C LEU A 29 1.86 19.07 -9.00
N SER A 30 1.77 17.99 -9.79
CA SER A 30 1.55 18.10 -11.26
C SER A 30 0.19 18.68 -11.63
N ARG A 31 -0.81 18.58 -10.75
CA ARG A 31 -2.19 19.06 -10.97
C ARG A 31 -2.52 20.39 -10.31
N SER A 32 -1.65 20.88 -9.45
CA SER A 32 -1.83 22.15 -8.77
C SER A 32 -1.03 23.23 -9.49
N SER A 33 -1.69 24.29 -10.00
CA SER A 33 -0.96 25.54 -10.24
C SER A 33 -0.37 25.98 -8.90
N GLN A 34 0.89 26.44 -8.90
CA GLN A 34 1.65 26.76 -7.67
C GLN A 34 0.90 27.72 -6.71
N GLN A 35 -0.08 28.47 -7.19
CA GLN A 35 -0.85 29.46 -6.41
C GLN A 35 -2.17 28.95 -5.84
N HIS A 36 -2.76 27.85 -6.36
CA HIS A 36 -4.15 27.46 -6.05
C HIS A 36 -4.34 26.00 -5.59
N GLY A 37 -3.32 25.37 -4.99
CA GLY A 37 -3.40 24.00 -4.45
C GLY A 37 -3.46 23.98 -2.91
N PRO A 38 -3.65 22.81 -2.27
CA PRO A 38 -3.54 22.63 -0.84
C PRO A 38 -2.11 22.85 -0.37
N ARG A 39 -1.96 23.29 0.88
CA ARG A 39 -0.67 23.25 1.55
C ARG A 39 -0.34 21.81 1.92
N LEU A 40 0.69 21.24 1.31
CA LEU A 40 1.08 19.86 1.55
C LEU A 40 2.02 19.76 2.74
N ILE A 41 1.75 18.82 3.63
CA ILE A 41 2.57 18.52 4.81
C ILE A 41 2.92 17.03 4.71
N VAL A 42 4.17 16.74 4.36
CA VAL A 42 4.67 15.36 4.33
C VAL A 42 5.30 15.02 5.68
N VAL A 43 4.95 13.88 6.24
CA VAL A 43 5.36 13.47 7.58
C VAL A 43 6.00 12.08 7.56
N GLY A 44 7.22 11.98 8.07
CA GLY A 44 7.94 10.72 8.19
C GLY A 44 9.37 10.95 8.64
N ARG A 45 10.06 9.95 9.17
CA ARG A 45 11.41 10.06 9.71
C ARG A 45 12.41 10.69 8.73
N THR A 46 12.30 10.33 7.46
CA THR A 46 13.18 10.80 6.37
C THR A 46 12.38 11.53 5.28
N ALA A 47 11.30 12.24 5.65
CA ALA A 47 10.38 12.83 4.68
C ALA A 47 11.09 13.79 3.70
N ALA A 48 11.93 14.70 4.20
CA ALA A 48 12.62 15.67 3.36
C ALA A 48 13.61 15.03 2.38
N GLN A 49 14.31 13.96 2.79
CA GLN A 49 15.27 13.25 1.94
C GLN A 49 14.58 12.46 0.83
N ARG A 50 13.35 12.00 1.07
CA ARG A 50 12.56 11.20 0.11
C ARG A 50 11.80 12.02 -0.92
N ILE A 51 11.80 13.34 -0.82
CA ILE A 51 11.25 14.20 -1.89
C ILE A 51 12.20 14.15 -3.08
N ALA A 52 11.67 13.69 -4.21
CA ALA A 52 12.46 13.51 -5.43
C ALA A 52 13.14 14.81 -5.87
N PRO A 53 14.41 14.77 -6.33
CA PRO A 53 15.18 15.96 -6.67
C PRO A 53 14.46 16.91 -7.64
N GLN A 54 13.77 16.35 -8.65
CA GLN A 54 13.09 17.12 -9.70
C GLN A 54 11.89 17.94 -9.18
N ILE A 55 11.24 17.51 -8.09
CA ILE A 55 10.10 18.25 -7.51
C ILE A 55 10.49 19.06 -6.26
N ARG A 56 11.70 18.87 -5.75
CA ARG A 56 12.18 19.51 -4.52
C ARG A 56 12.15 21.05 -4.59
N PRO A 57 12.59 21.71 -5.68
CA PRO A 57 12.50 23.16 -5.81
C PRO A 57 11.05 23.66 -5.73
N ALA A 58 10.14 23.04 -6.49
CA ALA A 58 8.72 23.41 -6.49
C ALA A 58 8.06 23.16 -5.13
N PHE A 59 8.49 22.13 -4.40
CA PHE A 59 7.98 21.83 -3.07
C PHE A 59 8.44 22.87 -2.03
N PHE A 60 9.72 23.20 -1.97
CA PHE A 60 10.26 24.09 -0.95
C PHE A 60 10.19 25.60 -1.29
N SER A 61 10.00 25.97 -2.57
CA SER A 61 9.74 27.37 -2.95
C SER A 61 8.36 27.86 -2.55
N GLY A 62 7.47 26.94 -2.22
CA GLY A 62 6.08 27.21 -1.88
C GLY A 62 5.80 27.12 -0.38
N ARG A 63 4.54 26.91 -0.08
CA ARG A 63 3.93 26.80 1.25
C ARG A 63 3.87 25.34 1.78
N HIS A 64 4.61 24.43 1.18
CA HIS A 64 4.64 23.02 1.60
C HIS A 64 5.67 22.79 2.71
N SER A 65 5.54 21.72 3.46
CA SER A 65 6.43 21.43 4.59
C SER A 65 6.73 19.92 4.66
N ALA A 66 7.99 19.57 4.92
CA ALA A 66 8.42 18.22 5.21
C ALA A 66 8.84 18.14 6.69
N LEU A 67 8.18 17.27 7.45
CA LEU A 67 8.39 17.09 8.88
C LEU A 67 9.05 15.74 9.16
N GLY A 68 10.30 15.83 9.67
CA GLY A 68 11.09 14.65 10.06
C GLY A 68 10.66 14.12 11.43
N PHE A 69 9.45 13.58 11.53
CA PHE A 69 8.89 13.08 12.78
C PHE A 69 8.86 11.54 12.82
N ASP A 70 9.27 11.00 13.97
CA ASP A 70 9.04 9.61 14.30
C ASP A 70 7.70 9.47 15.03
N LEU A 71 6.75 8.80 14.38
CA LEU A 71 5.38 8.64 14.89
C LEU A 71 5.26 7.53 15.95
N ASP A 72 6.36 6.88 16.34
CA ASP A 72 6.42 6.06 17.55
C ASP A 72 6.47 6.93 18.82
N HIS A 73 6.70 8.23 18.67
CA HIS A 73 6.74 9.18 19.77
C HIS A 73 5.46 10.04 19.81
N ARG A 74 4.71 9.95 20.91
CA ARG A 74 3.46 10.70 21.12
C ARG A 74 3.61 12.21 20.98
N HIS A 75 4.75 12.78 21.37
CA HIS A 75 4.98 14.22 21.23
C HIS A 75 5.00 14.66 19.76
N CYS A 76 5.52 13.83 18.85
CA CYS A 76 5.46 14.10 17.41
C CYS A 76 4.02 14.07 16.90
N VAL A 77 3.22 13.10 17.34
CA VAL A 77 1.80 13.02 16.99
C VAL A 77 1.04 14.26 17.46
N ARG A 78 1.25 14.70 18.70
CA ARG A 78 0.61 15.90 19.26
C ARG A 78 0.98 17.19 18.49
N ARG A 79 2.16 17.25 17.87
CA ARG A 79 2.58 18.41 17.07
C ARG A 79 1.97 18.43 15.68
N ILE A 80 1.67 17.26 15.08
CA ILE A 80 1.14 17.22 13.71
C ILE A 80 -0.37 17.28 13.66
N THR A 81 -1.09 16.66 14.59
CA THR A 81 -2.55 16.56 14.52
C THR A 81 -3.27 17.92 14.46
N PRO A 82 -2.88 18.97 15.21
CA PRO A 82 -3.58 20.27 15.16
C PRO A 82 -3.37 21.04 13.85
N ILE A 83 -2.32 20.71 13.11
CA ILE A 83 -2.03 21.42 11.86
C ILE A 83 -2.69 20.78 10.63
N LEU A 84 -3.26 19.58 10.75
CA LEU A 84 -3.94 18.88 9.66
C LEU A 84 -5.39 19.33 9.51
N GLN A 85 -5.84 19.47 8.28
CA GLN A 85 -7.25 19.73 7.91
C GLN A 85 -7.79 18.66 6.95
N ALA A 86 -6.92 17.84 6.40
CA ALA A 86 -7.21 16.60 5.70
C ALA A 86 -5.96 15.71 5.79
N ALA A 87 -6.10 14.39 5.77
CA ALA A 87 -4.93 13.52 5.80
C ALA A 87 -5.14 12.18 5.07
N ILE A 88 -4.05 11.68 4.47
CA ILE A 88 -3.93 10.29 4.05
C ILE A 88 -2.84 9.64 4.91
N ILE A 89 -3.20 8.55 5.57
CA ILE A 89 -2.33 7.83 6.48
C ILE A 89 -1.80 6.58 5.76
N TYR A 90 -0.50 6.61 5.42
CA TYR A 90 0.24 5.54 4.74
C TYR A 90 1.11 4.71 5.71
N LEU A 91 0.92 4.86 7.01
CA LEU A 91 1.79 4.26 8.01
C LEU A 91 1.79 2.73 7.92
N PRO A 92 2.97 2.09 7.86
CA PRO A 92 3.07 0.68 8.15
C PRO A 92 2.73 0.43 9.62
N THR A 93 2.30 -0.80 9.94
CA THR A 93 2.18 -1.21 11.35
C THR A 93 3.54 -1.07 12.04
N ALA A 94 3.55 -0.59 13.28
CA ALA A 94 4.75 -0.61 14.09
C ALA A 94 5.23 -2.05 14.25
N GLU A 95 6.51 -2.30 13.94
CA GLU A 95 7.09 -3.59 14.25
C GLU A 95 7.41 -3.65 15.74
N PRO A 96 7.00 -4.74 16.42
CA PRO A 96 7.31 -4.90 17.84
C PRO A 96 8.81 -5.03 18.06
N LYS A 97 9.36 -4.21 18.95
CA LYS A 97 10.81 -4.22 19.27
C LYS A 97 11.22 -5.37 20.18
N THR A 98 10.27 -6.01 20.87
CA THR A 98 10.53 -7.13 21.79
C THR A 98 9.68 -8.34 21.43
N ALA A 99 10.09 -9.54 21.88
CA ALA A 99 9.34 -10.78 21.68
C ALA A 99 7.94 -10.73 22.32
N GLU A 100 7.82 -10.14 23.50
CA GLU A 100 6.54 -9.95 24.21
C GLU A 100 5.61 -8.99 23.46
N ALA A 101 6.16 -7.93 22.85
CA ALA A 101 5.38 -7.00 22.06
C ALA A 101 4.88 -7.61 20.73
N LYS A 102 5.45 -8.74 20.26
CA LYS A 102 4.98 -9.47 19.07
C LYS A 102 3.60 -10.10 19.28
N THR A 103 3.23 -10.41 20.51
CA THR A 103 1.93 -10.97 20.87
C THR A 103 0.83 -9.91 20.97
N VAL A 104 1.19 -8.62 21.02
CA VAL A 104 0.24 -7.52 21.16
C VAL A 104 -0.34 -7.15 19.79
N ASN A 105 -1.64 -7.37 19.64
CA ASN A 105 -2.39 -7.09 18.40
C ASN A 105 -2.90 -5.64 18.30
N VAL A 106 -2.17 -4.69 18.89
CA VAL A 106 -2.53 -3.27 18.97
C VAL A 106 -1.57 -2.44 18.12
N ASP A 107 -2.09 -1.58 17.25
CA ASP A 107 -1.30 -0.57 16.52
C ASP A 107 -1.21 0.72 17.34
N ARG A 108 -0.14 0.86 18.12
CA ARG A 108 0.08 2.04 18.97
C ARG A 108 0.15 3.35 18.16
N ARG A 109 0.79 3.35 16.99
CA ARG A 109 0.87 4.55 16.13
C ARG A 109 -0.50 5.04 15.71
N ALA A 110 -1.34 4.10 15.24
CA ALA A 110 -2.70 4.44 14.81
C ALA A 110 -3.56 4.90 15.99
N ARG A 111 -3.44 4.28 17.15
CA ARG A 111 -4.17 4.69 18.37
C ARG A 111 -3.70 6.06 18.89
N ASP A 112 -2.40 6.33 18.92
CA ASP A 112 -1.87 7.62 19.34
C ASP A 112 -2.30 8.72 18.35
N LEU A 113 -2.29 8.43 17.05
CA LEU A 113 -2.78 9.34 16.02
C LEU A 113 -4.29 9.60 16.17
N ALA A 114 -5.08 8.54 16.39
CA ALA A 114 -6.52 8.67 16.64
C ALA A 114 -6.81 9.51 17.90
N CYS A 115 -6.04 9.31 18.97
CA CYS A 115 -6.15 10.11 20.19
C CYS A 115 -5.86 11.59 19.91
N GLY A 116 -4.76 11.89 19.20
CA GLY A 116 -4.40 13.26 18.83
C GLY A 116 -5.44 13.95 17.94
N LEU A 117 -5.97 13.24 16.94
CA LEU A 117 -7.02 13.74 16.06
C LEU A 117 -8.33 14.01 16.82
N ARG A 118 -8.71 13.10 17.73
CA ARG A 118 -9.91 13.29 18.57
C ARG A 118 -9.79 14.50 19.46
N ALA A 119 -8.62 14.74 20.04
CA ALA A 119 -8.37 15.90 20.89
C ALA A 119 -8.51 17.25 20.15
N CYS A 120 -8.32 17.25 18.83
CA CYS A 120 -8.52 18.43 18.00
C CYS A 120 -9.99 18.79 17.76
N GLN A 121 -10.94 17.90 18.06
CA GLN A 121 -12.40 18.06 17.90
C GLN A 121 -12.86 18.53 16.50
N VAL A 122 -12.05 18.35 15.48
CA VAL A 122 -12.33 18.78 14.10
C VAL A 122 -12.58 17.54 13.23
N ALA A 123 -13.78 17.45 12.67
CA ALA A 123 -14.05 16.48 11.61
C ALA A 123 -13.30 16.90 10.33
N MET A 124 -12.49 16.01 9.80
CA MET A 124 -11.73 16.27 8.57
C MET A 124 -11.76 15.06 7.63
N PRO A 125 -11.62 15.28 6.31
CA PRO A 125 -11.41 14.18 5.38
C PRO A 125 -10.17 13.37 5.77
N LEU A 126 -10.37 12.07 5.98
CA LEU A 126 -9.33 11.16 6.45
C LEU A 126 -9.36 9.86 5.64
N VAL A 127 -8.22 9.43 5.15
CA VAL A 127 -8.03 8.13 4.50
C VAL A 127 -6.98 7.33 5.24
N TYR A 128 -7.23 6.05 5.47
CA TYR A 128 -6.28 5.14 6.08
C TYR A 128 -6.01 3.95 5.15
N LEU A 129 -4.75 3.69 4.84
CA LEU A 129 -4.33 2.51 4.08
C LEU A 129 -4.12 1.33 5.03
N SER A 130 -5.06 0.40 4.98
CA SER A 130 -5.04 -0.87 5.70
C SER A 130 -4.48 -2.00 4.81
N THR A 131 -4.86 -3.23 5.03
CA THR A 131 -4.45 -4.39 4.23
C THR A 131 -5.61 -5.35 3.97
N THR A 132 -5.63 -6.02 2.82
CA THR A 132 -6.53 -7.16 2.56
C THR A 132 -6.20 -8.38 3.43
N GLY A 133 -5.03 -8.41 4.07
CA GLY A 133 -4.64 -9.45 5.04
C GLY A 133 -5.61 -9.58 6.23
N VAL A 134 -6.42 -8.55 6.52
CA VAL A 134 -7.44 -8.62 7.59
C VAL A 134 -8.51 -9.69 7.35
N TYR A 135 -8.76 -10.05 6.10
CA TYR A 135 -9.71 -11.11 5.77
C TYR A 135 -9.25 -12.47 6.26
N GLY A 136 -7.94 -12.74 6.29
CA GLY A 136 -7.40 -14.05 6.64
C GLY A 136 -7.61 -15.09 5.55
N ASN A 137 -7.62 -16.36 5.92
CA ASN A 137 -7.79 -17.47 4.98
C ASN A 137 -9.27 -17.73 4.70
N HIS A 138 -9.67 -17.64 3.44
CA HIS A 138 -11.00 -18.00 2.93
C HIS A 138 -10.94 -19.19 1.95
N HIS A 139 -9.86 -19.98 1.97
CA HIS A 139 -9.67 -21.18 1.14
C HIS A 139 -9.91 -20.93 -0.36
N GLY A 140 -9.47 -19.76 -0.86
CA GLY A 140 -9.64 -19.38 -2.25
C GLY A 140 -11.02 -18.81 -2.61
N ALA A 141 -11.94 -18.70 -1.65
CA ALA A 141 -13.25 -18.10 -1.91
C ALA A 141 -13.14 -16.58 -2.17
N GLU A 142 -14.14 -16.04 -2.85
CA GLU A 142 -14.26 -14.60 -3.07
C GLU A 142 -14.65 -13.88 -1.79
N VAL A 143 -13.99 -12.74 -1.55
CA VAL A 143 -14.28 -11.85 -0.44
C VAL A 143 -14.49 -10.41 -0.92
N SER A 144 -15.41 -9.71 -0.28
CA SER A 144 -15.74 -8.32 -0.56
C SER A 144 -15.56 -7.48 0.70
N GLU A 145 -15.86 -6.18 0.62
CA GLU A 145 -15.73 -5.25 1.75
C GLU A 145 -16.65 -5.57 2.94
N THR A 146 -17.67 -6.40 2.74
CA THR A 146 -18.61 -6.85 3.78
C THR A 146 -18.26 -8.22 4.35
N SER A 147 -17.30 -8.93 3.76
CA SER A 147 -16.86 -10.24 4.23
C SER A 147 -16.22 -10.16 5.61
N ARG A 148 -16.38 -11.24 6.37
CA ARG A 148 -15.81 -11.35 7.73
C ARG A 148 -14.29 -11.26 7.71
N CYS A 149 -13.74 -10.45 8.61
CA CYS A 149 -12.31 -10.44 8.91
C CYS A 149 -12.02 -11.56 9.92
N GLN A 150 -11.17 -12.52 9.52
CA GLN A 150 -10.86 -13.71 10.34
C GLN A 150 -9.36 -14.02 10.38
N THR A 151 -8.54 -12.99 10.15
CA THR A 151 -7.09 -13.13 10.20
C THR A 151 -6.61 -13.59 11.57
N ARG A 152 -5.55 -14.40 11.57
CA ARG A 152 -4.78 -14.79 12.77
C ARG A 152 -3.37 -14.21 12.76
N GLN A 153 -2.99 -13.53 11.68
CA GLN A 153 -1.68 -12.92 11.52
C GLN A 153 -1.54 -11.68 12.40
N PRO A 154 -0.56 -11.59 13.32
CA PRO A 154 -0.43 -10.45 14.23
C PRO A 154 -0.33 -9.10 13.53
N ARG A 155 0.35 -9.06 12.36
CA ARG A 155 0.44 -7.86 11.53
C ARG A 155 -0.93 -7.40 11.03
N SER A 156 -1.76 -8.33 10.57
CA SER A 156 -3.11 -8.02 10.06
C SER A 156 -4.08 -7.68 11.19
N LEU A 157 -3.93 -8.30 12.37
CA LEU A 157 -4.70 -7.95 13.57
C LEU A 157 -4.40 -6.51 14.02
N ARG A 158 -3.13 -6.08 13.99
CA ARG A 158 -2.78 -4.68 14.27
C ARG A 158 -3.39 -3.72 13.24
N ARG A 159 -3.48 -4.12 11.96
CA ARG A 159 -4.18 -3.30 10.95
C ARG A 159 -5.67 -3.18 11.25
N LEU A 160 -6.29 -4.27 11.67
CA LEU A 160 -7.70 -4.28 12.07
C LEU A 160 -7.95 -3.38 13.29
N ASP A 161 -7.05 -3.41 14.28
CA ASP A 161 -7.06 -2.51 15.44
C ASP A 161 -6.95 -1.02 14.99
N ALA A 162 -6.07 -0.72 14.04
CA ALA A 162 -5.95 0.63 13.48
C ALA A 162 -7.24 1.07 12.74
N GLU A 163 -7.88 0.17 11.96
CA GLU A 163 -9.19 0.44 11.35
C GLU A 163 -10.23 0.81 12.43
N GLN A 164 -10.28 0.04 13.53
CA GLN A 164 -11.21 0.29 14.65
C GLN A 164 -10.94 1.62 15.35
N ALA A 165 -9.68 2.03 15.46
CA ALA A 165 -9.32 3.30 16.10
C ALA A 165 -9.65 4.53 15.24
N LEU A 166 -9.47 4.43 13.91
CA LEU A 166 -9.57 5.57 12.99
C LEU A 166 -10.96 5.74 12.35
N ARG A 167 -11.71 4.65 12.13
CA ARG A 167 -13.05 4.71 11.51
C ARG A 167 -14.06 5.57 12.27
N PRO A 168 -14.14 5.54 13.62
CA PRO A 168 -15.03 6.43 14.37
C PRO A 168 -14.71 7.92 14.18
N LEU A 169 -13.49 8.25 13.71
CA LEU A 169 -13.08 9.62 13.35
C LEU A 169 -13.41 9.97 11.89
N GLY A 170 -14.16 9.12 11.21
CA GLY A 170 -14.55 9.33 9.82
C GLY A 170 -13.52 8.82 8.79
N ALA A 171 -12.50 8.07 9.19
CA ALA A 171 -11.51 7.56 8.23
C ALA A 171 -12.16 6.64 7.18
N HIS A 172 -12.00 6.97 5.89
CA HIS A 172 -12.25 6.05 4.79
C HIS A 172 -11.09 5.06 4.73
N VAL A 173 -11.38 3.78 4.90
CA VAL A 173 -10.36 2.72 4.93
C VAL A 173 -10.17 2.11 3.56
N LEU A 174 -8.95 2.11 3.06
CA LEU A 174 -8.54 1.36 1.88
C LEU A 174 -7.82 0.08 2.30
N ARG A 175 -8.40 -1.09 2.03
CA ARG A 175 -7.74 -2.39 2.22
C ARG A 175 -6.91 -2.71 0.99
N VAL A 176 -5.61 -2.75 1.17
CA VAL A 176 -4.59 -2.81 0.12
C VAL A 176 -3.96 -4.20 0.10
N PRO A 177 -3.84 -4.85 -1.07
CA PRO A 177 -3.18 -6.14 -1.27
C PRO A 177 -1.66 -5.99 -1.43
N GLY A 178 -1.04 -6.92 -2.17
CA GLY A 178 0.33 -6.79 -2.66
C GLY A 178 0.44 -5.62 -3.63
N ILE A 179 1.33 -4.67 -3.35
CA ILE A 179 1.57 -3.52 -4.22
C ILE A 179 2.69 -3.88 -5.19
N TYR A 180 2.46 -3.67 -6.47
CA TYR A 180 3.49 -3.86 -7.50
C TYR A 180 3.67 -2.61 -8.37
N ASP A 181 4.76 -2.56 -9.12
CA ASP A 181 5.05 -1.60 -10.18
C ASP A 181 6.05 -2.19 -11.19
N SER A 182 6.38 -1.47 -12.22
CA SER A 182 7.31 -1.92 -13.27
C SER A 182 8.79 -1.88 -12.86
N HIS A 183 9.17 -1.34 -11.70
CA HIS A 183 10.57 -1.05 -11.38
C HIS A 183 11.08 -1.79 -10.13
N GLU A 184 10.49 -1.56 -8.95
CA GLU A 184 11.10 -1.96 -7.67
C GLU A 184 10.31 -3.07 -6.95
N ARG A 185 9.03 -3.30 -7.31
CA ARG A 185 8.10 -4.11 -6.52
C ARG A 185 7.73 -5.45 -7.12
N LEU A 186 8.28 -5.78 -8.27
CA LEU A 186 8.19 -7.13 -8.81
C LEU A 186 9.11 -8.09 -8.05
N PRO A 187 8.79 -9.39 -7.99
CA PRO A 187 9.58 -10.39 -7.25
C PRO A 187 10.90 -10.77 -7.94
N ILE A 188 11.59 -9.83 -8.61
CA ILE A 188 12.77 -10.09 -9.44
C ILE A 188 13.91 -10.73 -8.64
N ALA A 189 14.20 -10.20 -7.46
CA ALA A 189 15.27 -10.75 -6.61
C ALA A 189 14.99 -12.22 -6.20
N ARG A 190 13.73 -12.54 -5.92
CA ARG A 190 13.28 -13.89 -5.62
C ARG A 190 13.46 -14.83 -6.81
N LEU A 191 13.08 -14.37 -8.01
CA LEU A 191 13.20 -15.15 -9.26
C LEU A 191 14.66 -15.39 -9.63
N ARG A 192 15.51 -14.36 -9.52
CA ARG A 192 16.97 -14.52 -9.72
C ARG A 192 17.61 -15.51 -8.75
N ALA A 193 17.14 -15.53 -7.51
CA ALA A 193 17.59 -16.48 -6.49
C ALA A 193 16.97 -17.89 -6.65
N GLN A 194 16.15 -18.12 -7.70
CA GLN A 194 15.45 -19.38 -7.95
C GLN A 194 14.72 -19.93 -6.71
N GLN A 195 14.16 -19.03 -5.89
CA GLN A 195 13.39 -19.46 -4.72
C GLN A 195 12.13 -20.17 -5.18
N PRO A 196 11.77 -21.31 -4.58
CA PRO A 196 10.69 -22.15 -5.07
C PRO A 196 9.31 -21.50 -4.91
N ALA A 197 8.37 -21.94 -5.76
CA ALA A 197 6.94 -21.69 -5.64
C ALA A 197 6.20 -22.99 -5.31
N LEU A 198 4.97 -22.89 -4.81
CA LEU A 198 4.17 -24.06 -4.52
C LEU A 198 3.69 -24.76 -5.82
N ARG A 199 3.48 -26.07 -5.74
CA ARG A 199 2.77 -26.82 -6.77
C ARG A 199 1.33 -26.35 -6.85
N GLN A 200 0.67 -26.59 -7.98
CA GLN A 200 -0.68 -26.07 -8.27
C GLN A 200 -1.72 -26.49 -7.22
N GLU A 201 -1.67 -27.72 -6.73
CA GLU A 201 -2.56 -28.27 -5.72
C GLU A 201 -2.43 -27.59 -4.35
N ASP A 202 -1.24 -27.10 -4.03
CA ASP A 202 -0.90 -26.45 -2.76
C ASP A 202 -0.96 -24.93 -2.81
N ASP A 203 -1.08 -24.34 -4.01
CA ASP A 203 -0.90 -22.92 -4.25
C ASP A 203 -2.10 -22.09 -3.80
N VAL A 204 -1.84 -20.82 -3.57
CA VAL A 204 -2.81 -19.86 -3.02
C VAL A 204 -3.11 -18.74 -4.02
N PHE A 205 -4.32 -18.21 -3.99
CA PHE A 205 -4.65 -17.00 -4.75
C PHE A 205 -3.93 -15.79 -4.17
N THR A 206 -3.37 -14.98 -5.05
CA THR A 206 -2.75 -13.69 -4.71
C THR A 206 -3.61 -12.53 -5.20
N ASN A 207 -3.44 -11.37 -4.62
CA ASN A 207 -4.20 -10.17 -4.97
C ASN A 207 -3.23 -9.00 -5.09
N HIS A 208 -3.47 -8.10 -6.02
CA HIS A 208 -2.54 -7.06 -6.38
C HIS A 208 -3.20 -5.69 -6.56
N ILE A 209 -2.39 -4.64 -6.58
CA ILE A 209 -2.72 -3.30 -7.02
C ILE A 209 -1.45 -2.59 -7.51
N HIS A 210 -1.53 -1.92 -8.65
CA HIS A 210 -0.43 -1.09 -9.12
C HIS A 210 -0.22 0.14 -8.21
N ALA A 211 1.04 0.48 -7.93
CA ALA A 211 1.38 1.56 -7.00
C ALA A 211 0.81 2.93 -7.42
N ASP A 212 0.77 3.23 -8.72
CA ASP A 212 0.20 4.48 -9.23
C ASP A 212 -1.32 4.52 -9.10
N ASP A 213 -2.00 3.39 -9.36
CA ASP A 213 -3.45 3.30 -9.15
C ASP A 213 -3.80 3.43 -7.68
N LEU A 214 -3.02 2.81 -6.78
CA LEU A 214 -3.22 2.98 -5.35
C LEU A 214 -3.05 4.45 -4.90
N ALA A 215 -2.03 5.14 -5.41
CA ALA A 215 -1.83 6.57 -5.12
C ALA A 215 -3.02 7.41 -5.60
N ARG A 216 -3.54 7.13 -6.80
CA ARG A 216 -4.73 7.79 -7.36
C ARG A 216 -5.99 7.49 -6.57
N ILE A 217 -6.23 6.21 -6.22
CA ILE A 217 -7.38 5.78 -5.41
C ILE A 217 -7.35 6.44 -4.04
N ALA A 218 -6.18 6.53 -3.40
CA ALA A 218 -6.04 7.18 -2.10
C ALA A 218 -6.43 8.68 -2.14
N LEU A 219 -6.01 9.38 -3.19
CA LEU A 219 -6.41 10.78 -3.42
C LEU A 219 -7.92 10.90 -3.73
N ILE A 220 -8.45 10.02 -4.58
CA ILE A 220 -9.89 10.03 -4.90
C ILE A 220 -10.72 9.72 -3.65
N ALA A 221 -10.28 8.77 -2.82
CA ALA A 221 -10.95 8.43 -1.57
C ALA A 221 -10.97 9.60 -0.59
N LEU A 222 -9.91 10.43 -0.55
CA LEU A 222 -9.89 11.65 0.27
C LEU A 222 -10.98 12.64 -0.13
N PHE A 223 -11.30 12.74 -1.44
CA PHE A 223 -12.24 13.73 -1.97
C PHE A 223 -13.68 13.20 -2.14
N ARG A 224 -13.83 11.89 -2.33
CA ARG A 224 -15.14 11.24 -2.63
C ARG A 224 -15.50 10.15 -1.64
N GLY A 225 -14.56 9.73 -0.81
CA GLY A 225 -14.78 8.67 0.18
C GLY A 225 -15.80 9.09 1.22
N LYS A 226 -16.66 8.16 1.61
CA LYS A 226 -17.62 8.36 2.69
C LYS A 226 -16.95 8.12 4.04
N PRO A 227 -17.26 8.93 5.08
CA PRO A 227 -16.73 8.72 6.41
C PRO A 227 -17.00 7.30 6.94
N GLY A 228 -15.99 6.67 7.52
CA GLY A 228 -16.09 5.33 8.10
C GLY A 228 -16.25 4.18 7.09
N ARG A 229 -16.25 4.46 5.77
CA ARG A 229 -16.40 3.46 4.71
C ARG A 229 -15.14 2.64 4.53
N ILE A 230 -15.31 1.38 4.14
CA ILE A 230 -14.22 0.48 3.76
C ILE A 230 -14.32 0.23 2.25
N THR A 231 -13.17 0.24 1.57
CA THR A 231 -13.05 -0.08 0.14
C THR A 231 -11.84 -0.99 -0.08
N ASN A 232 -11.99 -2.05 -0.85
CA ASN A 232 -10.87 -2.88 -1.30
C ASN A 232 -10.18 -2.19 -2.48
N ALA A 233 -8.94 -1.79 -2.31
CA ALA A 233 -8.13 -1.21 -3.38
C ALA A 233 -7.32 -2.32 -4.06
N VAL A 234 -7.97 -3.11 -4.90
CA VAL A 234 -7.39 -4.24 -5.64
C VAL A 234 -7.64 -4.06 -7.14
N ASP A 235 -6.74 -4.60 -7.95
CA ASP A 235 -6.92 -4.74 -9.39
C ASP A 235 -7.79 -5.95 -9.74
N GLU A 236 -7.94 -6.24 -11.03
CA GLU A 236 -8.79 -7.32 -11.55
C GLU A 236 -8.04 -8.63 -11.73
N THR A 237 -6.76 -8.70 -11.31
CA THR A 237 -5.95 -9.91 -11.42
C THR A 237 -6.54 -11.04 -10.58
N ASP A 238 -6.85 -12.16 -11.22
CA ASP A 238 -7.33 -13.37 -10.57
C ASP A 238 -6.39 -14.53 -10.93
N MET A 239 -5.30 -14.66 -10.17
CA MET A 239 -4.29 -15.70 -10.41
C MET A 239 -3.74 -16.28 -9.11
N ARG A 240 -3.11 -17.45 -9.22
CA ARG A 240 -2.37 -18.05 -8.13
C ARG A 240 -0.99 -17.42 -8.01
N MET A 241 -0.37 -17.58 -6.86
CA MET A 241 0.92 -16.94 -6.58
C MET A 241 2.04 -17.50 -7.46
N ALA A 242 2.02 -18.80 -7.75
CA ALA A 242 2.99 -19.42 -8.62
C ALA A 242 2.83 -18.95 -10.08
N ASP A 243 1.59 -18.80 -10.55
CA ASP A 243 1.30 -18.27 -11.90
C ASP A 243 1.78 -16.82 -12.02
N TYR A 244 1.62 -16.00 -10.97
CA TYR A 244 2.16 -14.65 -10.92
C TYR A 244 3.69 -14.65 -11.04
N PHE A 245 4.38 -15.55 -10.35
CA PHE A 245 5.85 -15.64 -10.46
C PHE A 245 6.27 -16.08 -11.86
N ASP A 246 5.57 -17.03 -12.48
CA ASP A 246 5.84 -17.45 -13.86
C ASP A 246 5.64 -16.30 -14.85
N ALA A 247 4.52 -15.59 -14.75
CA ALA A 247 4.23 -14.45 -15.61
C ALA A 247 5.31 -13.35 -15.52
N VAL A 248 5.80 -13.06 -14.31
CA VAL A 248 6.91 -12.12 -14.12
C VAL A 248 8.21 -12.67 -14.70
N ALA A 249 8.55 -13.94 -14.44
CA ALA A 249 9.75 -14.58 -14.97
C ALA A 249 9.80 -14.52 -16.50
N ASP A 250 8.70 -14.92 -17.14
CA ASP A 250 8.53 -14.89 -18.61
C ASP A 250 8.64 -13.45 -19.18
N ALA A 251 8.14 -12.45 -18.41
CA ALA A 251 8.17 -11.06 -18.87
C ALA A 251 9.58 -10.47 -18.89
N ILE A 252 10.46 -10.94 -18.01
CA ILE A 252 11.84 -10.40 -17.86
C ILE A 252 12.91 -11.38 -18.32
N GLY A 253 12.53 -12.50 -18.98
CA GLY A 253 13.45 -13.48 -19.53
C GLY A 253 14.21 -14.31 -18.50
N LEU A 254 13.64 -14.53 -17.31
CA LEU A 254 14.22 -15.40 -16.28
C LEU A 254 13.57 -16.79 -16.31
N ALA A 255 14.32 -17.80 -15.82
CA ALA A 255 13.77 -19.13 -15.63
C ALA A 255 12.63 -19.09 -14.58
N ARG A 256 11.56 -19.83 -14.85
CA ARG A 256 10.46 -20.01 -13.89
C ARG A 256 10.96 -20.68 -12.61
N PRO A 257 10.42 -20.33 -11.44
CA PRO A 257 10.85 -20.92 -10.17
C PRO A 257 10.49 -22.42 -10.09
N PRO A 258 11.33 -23.24 -9.44
CA PRO A 258 11.01 -24.66 -9.22
C PRO A 258 9.75 -24.83 -8.38
N ARG A 259 9.03 -25.94 -8.58
CA ARG A 259 7.81 -26.27 -7.86
C ARG A 259 8.08 -27.25 -6.74
N VAL A 260 7.60 -26.92 -5.55
CA VAL A 260 7.72 -27.78 -4.35
C VAL A 260 6.35 -27.96 -3.69
N SER A 261 6.21 -29.04 -2.91
CA SER A 261 5.04 -29.25 -2.07
C SER A 261 5.02 -28.27 -0.89
N ARG A 262 3.89 -28.20 -0.20
CA ARG A 262 3.75 -27.37 1.01
C ARG A 262 4.66 -27.83 2.14
N GLU A 263 4.90 -29.14 2.25
CA GLU A 263 5.81 -29.75 3.23
C GLU A 263 7.27 -29.39 2.95
N GLU A 264 7.69 -29.54 1.69
CA GLU A 264 9.03 -29.13 1.26
C GLU A 264 9.25 -27.63 1.49
N MET A 265 8.25 -26.78 1.19
CA MET A 265 8.31 -25.34 1.43
C MET A 265 8.49 -25.00 2.91
N LYS A 266 7.82 -25.71 3.83
CA LYS A 266 8.00 -25.57 5.28
C LYS A 266 9.41 -25.96 5.71
N SER A 267 9.95 -27.05 5.17
CA SER A 267 11.32 -27.51 5.44
C SER A 267 12.35 -26.45 5.01
N LEU A 268 12.21 -25.92 3.80
CA LEU A 268 13.08 -24.84 3.29
C LEU A 268 12.99 -23.56 4.11
N ALA A 269 11.80 -23.24 4.61
CA ALA A 269 11.61 -22.09 5.51
C ALA A 269 12.28 -22.32 6.87
N ALA A 270 12.24 -23.53 7.42
CA ALA A 270 12.94 -23.89 8.65
C ALA A 270 14.47 -23.79 8.50
N GLN A 271 14.99 -24.06 7.30
CA GLN A 271 16.41 -23.92 6.94
C GLN A 271 16.81 -22.46 6.63
N GLY A 272 15.87 -21.50 6.69
CA GLY A 272 16.14 -20.09 6.40
C GLY A 272 16.22 -19.72 4.91
N THR A 273 15.99 -20.67 4.00
CA THR A 273 16.02 -20.43 2.54
C THR A 273 14.82 -19.59 2.07
N VAL A 274 13.68 -19.72 2.74
CA VAL A 274 12.46 -18.96 2.44
C VAL A 274 12.16 -17.96 3.56
N HIS A 275 11.97 -16.70 3.20
CA HIS A 275 11.73 -15.65 4.18
C HIS A 275 10.43 -15.91 4.97
N PRO A 276 10.39 -15.74 6.31
CA PRO A 276 9.22 -16.03 7.15
C PRO A 276 7.94 -15.29 6.72
N MET A 277 8.05 -14.07 6.19
CA MET A 277 6.91 -13.30 5.69
C MET A 277 6.22 -14.01 4.51
N MET A 278 6.97 -14.70 3.65
CA MET A 278 6.42 -15.48 2.54
C MET A 278 5.52 -16.61 3.05
N MET A 279 5.94 -17.29 4.12
CA MET A 279 5.13 -18.34 4.74
C MET A 279 3.78 -17.81 5.23
N GLY A 280 3.74 -16.57 5.74
CA GLY A 280 2.49 -15.90 6.09
C GLY A 280 1.58 -15.67 4.89
N PHE A 281 2.11 -15.31 3.73
CA PHE A 281 1.33 -15.16 2.51
C PHE A 281 0.82 -16.50 1.97
N LEU A 282 1.66 -17.55 2.00
CA LEU A 282 1.29 -18.89 1.56
C LEU A 282 0.30 -19.62 2.49
N ALA A 283 0.07 -19.10 3.70
CA ALA A 283 -0.88 -19.66 4.66
C ALA A 283 -2.33 -19.23 4.42
N GLU A 284 -2.56 -18.20 3.61
CA GLU A 284 -3.88 -17.59 3.41
C GLU A 284 -4.22 -17.50 1.93
N SER A 285 -5.37 -18.04 1.54
CA SER A 285 -5.88 -17.99 0.18
C SER A 285 -7.25 -17.32 0.12
N ARG A 286 -7.40 -16.31 -0.73
CA ARG A 286 -8.65 -15.57 -0.97
C ARG A 286 -8.59 -14.81 -2.28
N ARG A 287 -9.72 -14.58 -2.92
CA ARG A 287 -9.88 -13.72 -4.09
C ARG A 287 -10.63 -12.46 -3.68
N VAL A 288 -9.91 -11.35 -3.57
CA VAL A 288 -10.50 -10.09 -3.10
C VAL A 288 -11.13 -9.36 -4.27
N LYS A 289 -12.42 -9.05 -4.15
CA LYS A 289 -13.14 -8.26 -5.15
C LYS A 289 -13.30 -6.82 -4.68
N SER A 290 -13.13 -5.89 -5.60
CA SER A 290 -13.37 -4.46 -5.38
C SER A 290 -14.66 -4.06 -6.06
N THR A 291 -15.72 -3.89 -5.28
CA THR A 291 -16.99 -3.40 -5.83
C THR A 291 -17.16 -1.89 -5.70
N ARG A 292 -16.44 -1.28 -4.76
CA ARG A 292 -16.62 0.11 -4.36
C ARG A 292 -15.69 1.10 -5.06
N VAL A 293 -14.52 0.66 -5.53
CA VAL A 293 -13.58 1.53 -6.27
C VAL A 293 -14.29 2.16 -7.47
N LEU A 294 -14.91 1.35 -8.30
CA LEU A 294 -15.62 1.86 -9.48
C LEU A 294 -16.97 2.51 -9.11
N ARG A 295 -17.80 1.81 -8.32
CA ARG A 295 -19.19 2.25 -8.07
C ARG A 295 -19.30 3.47 -7.15
N GLU A 296 -18.48 3.54 -6.10
CA GLU A 296 -18.59 4.62 -5.10
C GLU A 296 -17.53 5.70 -5.31
N LEU A 297 -16.25 5.31 -5.55
CA LEU A 297 -15.18 6.26 -5.79
C LEU A 297 -15.11 6.74 -7.25
N ARG A 298 -15.73 6.01 -8.19
CA ARG A 298 -15.66 6.26 -9.64
C ARG A 298 -14.19 6.38 -10.12
N ALA A 299 -13.37 5.48 -9.60
CA ALA A 299 -11.96 5.39 -9.94
C ALA A 299 -11.75 4.23 -10.94
N HIS A 300 -11.27 4.56 -12.13
CA HIS A 300 -10.86 3.58 -13.14
C HIS A 300 -9.38 3.28 -12.94
N LEU A 301 -9.01 2.00 -13.03
CA LEU A 301 -7.62 1.57 -12.97
C LEU A 301 -6.91 1.88 -14.28
N GLN A 302 -5.65 2.33 -14.21
CA GLN A 302 -4.77 2.45 -15.37
C GLN A 302 -4.11 1.10 -15.67
N TYR A 303 -3.89 0.33 -14.61
CA TYR A 303 -3.33 -1.02 -14.65
C TYR A 303 -4.36 -2.01 -14.09
N PRO A 304 -5.39 -2.37 -14.90
CA PRO A 304 -6.48 -3.21 -14.41
C PRO A 304 -6.03 -4.64 -14.07
N THR A 305 -4.93 -5.12 -14.65
CA THR A 305 -4.31 -6.40 -14.29
C THR A 305 -2.78 -6.29 -14.30
N VAL A 306 -2.11 -7.23 -13.64
CA VAL A 306 -0.64 -7.35 -13.65
C VAL A 306 -0.12 -7.47 -15.10
N ASP A 307 -0.84 -8.15 -15.98
CA ASP A 307 -0.44 -8.32 -17.39
C ASP A 307 -0.26 -7.01 -18.16
N HIS A 308 -0.95 -5.94 -17.78
CA HIS A 308 -0.71 -4.62 -18.38
C HIS A 308 0.71 -4.15 -18.14
N THR A 309 1.16 -4.19 -16.88
CA THR A 309 2.53 -3.82 -16.50
C THR A 309 3.56 -4.75 -17.12
N LEU A 310 3.30 -6.05 -17.17
CA LEU A 310 4.23 -7.03 -17.73
C LEU A 310 4.40 -6.85 -19.26
N ARG A 311 3.34 -6.45 -19.97
CA ARG A 311 3.43 -6.11 -21.40
C ARG A 311 4.29 -4.85 -21.64
N GLU A 312 4.14 -3.83 -20.83
CA GLU A 312 4.97 -2.62 -20.91
C GLU A 312 6.44 -2.95 -20.68
N LEU A 313 6.76 -3.81 -19.72
CA LEU A 313 8.14 -4.26 -19.46
C LEU A 313 8.73 -5.02 -20.66
N LYS A 314 7.97 -5.93 -21.27
CA LYS A 314 8.40 -6.65 -22.46
C LYS A 314 8.71 -5.70 -23.63
N SER A 315 7.87 -4.69 -23.85
CA SER A 315 8.08 -3.71 -24.92
C SER A 315 9.34 -2.87 -24.70
N GLN A 316 9.65 -2.53 -23.45
CA GLN A 316 10.85 -1.76 -23.09
C GLN A 316 12.14 -2.58 -23.24
N SER A 317 12.12 -3.87 -22.92
CA SER A 317 13.29 -4.76 -23.07
C SER A 317 13.66 -5.05 -24.52
N HIS A 318 12.72 -4.94 -25.47
CA HIS A 318 12.99 -5.08 -26.90
C HIS A 318 13.54 -3.80 -27.57
N VAL A 319 13.50 -2.66 -26.89
CA VAL A 319 13.95 -1.36 -27.44
C VAL A 319 15.40 -1.04 -27.07
N THR A 320 16.01 -1.76 -26.12
CA THR A 320 17.44 -1.57 -25.79
C THR A 320 18.28 -2.51 -26.65
N PRO A 321 18.99 -2.03 -27.71
CA PRO A 321 19.92 -2.87 -28.44
C PRO A 321 21.07 -3.25 -27.50
N SER A 322 21.46 -4.53 -27.55
CA SER A 322 22.69 -5.00 -26.90
C SER A 322 23.86 -4.10 -27.29
N PRO A 323 24.75 -3.72 -26.35
CA PRO A 323 26.00 -3.06 -26.74
C PRO A 323 26.76 -4.03 -27.63
N THR A 324 26.90 -3.64 -28.90
CA THR A 324 27.78 -4.29 -29.85
C THR A 324 29.19 -4.23 -29.29
N ASN A 325 29.74 -5.39 -28.97
CA ASN A 325 31.17 -5.53 -28.69
C ASN A 325 31.96 -5.06 -29.94
N ALA A 326 32.69 -3.98 -29.78
CA ALA A 326 33.78 -3.60 -30.66
C ALA A 326 35.05 -3.50 -29.78
#